data_ad8c33afc78f417b7f7b2e6dd67ec24f
#
_entry.id   ad8c33afc78f417b7f7b2e6dd67ec24f
#
_cell.length_a   1.000
_cell.length_b   1.000
_cell.length_c   1.000
_cell.angle_alpha   90.00
_cell.angle_beta   90.00
_cell.angle_gamma   90.00
#
_symmetry.space_group_name_H-M   'P 1'
#
loop_
_entity.id
_entity.type
_entity.pdbx_description
1 polymer ?
#
loop_
_entity_poly.entity_id
_entity_poly.type
_entity_poly.pdbx_seq_one_letter_code
_entity_poly.pdbx_strand_id
1 'polypeptide(L)'
;MNKIKVLYDVFKTMKDKEVFKGDISMEATKGEVKVLSFSNQFETNAKSGETKAKLNIDLDAEGKKVKHESSSEFNIKGCSHHKFHKGMNMHHHGMHGHSGIKDGLSKITFVLNLLNNVQVEEKEDKSVISLELKEVFKEIKDMHKDFHKGIDDEKILEYHKKMHEGTNRDFHKHHAFIKELLCSKQSDAVLKIYANKSNEIEKVEISAKGENTINGSLDLVW
;
A
#
# COMPACT_ATOMS: atom_id res chain seq x y z
N MET A 1 -25.89 -10.85 8.48
CA MET A 1 -24.62 -10.90 9.25
C MET A 1 -24.16 -9.50 9.65
N ASN A 2 -23.52 -9.35 10.81
CA ASN A 2 -22.97 -8.06 11.24
C ASN A 2 -21.53 -7.89 10.69
N LYS A 3 -21.37 -7.11 9.63
CA LYS A 3 -20.07 -6.89 8.97
C LYS A 3 -19.01 -6.34 9.94
N ILE A 4 -19.40 -5.49 10.90
CA ILE A 4 -18.49 -4.93 11.91
C ILE A 4 -17.92 -6.04 12.79
N LYS A 5 -18.77 -7.01 13.16
CA LYS A 5 -18.32 -8.16 13.95
C LYS A 5 -17.27 -8.98 13.20
N VAL A 6 -17.51 -9.29 11.91
CA VAL A 6 -16.53 -10.06 11.11
C VAL A 6 -15.21 -9.32 11.01
N LEU A 7 -15.25 -8.02 10.68
CA LEU A 7 -14.04 -7.20 10.60
C LEU A 7 -13.30 -7.17 11.94
N TYR A 8 -14.01 -7.05 13.05
CA TYR A 8 -13.42 -7.06 14.39
C TYR A 8 -12.77 -8.41 14.71
N ASP A 9 -13.47 -9.53 14.45
CA ASP A 9 -12.98 -10.87 14.74
C ASP A 9 -11.73 -11.19 13.91
N VAL A 10 -11.72 -10.86 12.62
CA VAL A 10 -10.54 -10.97 11.76
C VAL A 10 -9.39 -10.12 12.29
N PHE A 11 -9.62 -8.85 12.59
CA PHE A 11 -8.58 -7.94 13.13
C PHE A 11 -7.99 -8.50 14.43
N LYS A 12 -8.84 -8.96 15.36
CA LYS A 12 -8.41 -9.54 16.64
C LYS A 12 -7.53 -10.76 16.42
N THR A 13 -7.98 -11.70 15.57
CA THR A 13 -7.21 -12.91 15.25
C THR A 13 -5.85 -12.57 14.65
N MET A 14 -5.81 -11.64 13.68
CA MET A 14 -4.58 -11.24 13.01
C MET A 14 -3.60 -10.52 13.93
N LYS A 15 -4.12 -9.70 14.85
CA LYS A 15 -3.30 -8.98 15.84
C LYS A 15 -2.52 -9.92 16.77
N ASP A 16 -3.09 -11.09 17.08
CA ASP A 16 -2.50 -12.04 18.01
C ASP A 16 -1.49 -12.99 17.33
N LYS A 17 -1.32 -12.91 16.00
CA LYS A 17 -0.35 -13.70 15.25
C LYS A 17 1.08 -13.20 15.46
N GLU A 18 1.98 -14.11 15.77
CA GLU A 18 3.41 -13.78 15.99
C GLU A 18 4.28 -14.02 14.74
N VAL A 19 3.90 -14.97 13.89
CA VAL A 19 4.66 -15.32 12.68
C VAL A 19 3.77 -15.15 11.46
N PHE A 20 4.30 -14.50 10.46
CA PHE A 20 3.66 -14.29 9.16
C PHE A 20 4.54 -14.87 8.07
N LYS A 21 4.01 -15.80 7.29
CA LYS A 21 4.65 -16.33 6.08
C LYS A 21 3.72 -16.11 4.92
N GLY A 22 4.28 -15.76 3.77
CA GLY A 22 3.44 -15.59 2.60
C GLY A 22 4.19 -15.24 1.34
N ASP A 23 3.41 -15.22 0.29
CA ASP A 23 3.82 -14.86 -1.06
C ASP A 23 3.03 -13.65 -1.52
N ILE A 24 3.74 -12.59 -1.90
CA ILE A 24 3.16 -11.43 -2.59
C ILE A 24 3.45 -11.59 -4.07
N SER A 25 2.45 -11.44 -4.91
CA SER A 25 2.61 -11.32 -6.35
C SER A 25 1.90 -10.08 -6.86
N MET A 26 2.47 -9.43 -7.87
CA MET A 26 1.83 -8.31 -8.56
C MET A 26 2.22 -8.34 -10.03
N GLU A 27 1.24 -8.16 -10.89
CA GLU A 27 1.44 -8.01 -12.32
C GLU A 27 0.75 -6.74 -12.81
N ALA A 28 1.41 -6.06 -13.74
CA ALA A 28 0.79 -4.96 -14.45
C ALA A 28 0.93 -5.14 -15.96
N THR A 29 -0.15 -4.83 -16.69
CA THR A 29 -0.20 -4.88 -18.15
C THR A 29 -0.61 -3.54 -18.72
N LYS A 30 -0.03 -3.18 -19.86
CA LYS A 30 -0.43 -2.03 -20.69
C LYS A 30 -1.01 -2.60 -21.99
N GLY A 31 -2.35 -2.55 -22.12
CA GLY A 31 -3.05 -3.34 -23.10
C GLY A 31 -2.83 -4.84 -22.85
N GLU A 32 -2.35 -5.58 -23.86
CA GLU A 32 -2.04 -7.02 -23.75
C GLU A 32 -0.58 -7.30 -23.31
N VAL A 33 0.26 -6.27 -23.16
CA VAL A 33 1.67 -6.44 -22.86
C VAL A 33 1.90 -6.38 -21.35
N LYS A 34 2.53 -7.43 -20.80
CA LYS A 34 2.97 -7.44 -19.41
C LYS A 34 4.21 -6.53 -19.29
N VAL A 35 4.09 -5.49 -18.48
CA VAL A 35 5.14 -4.48 -18.26
C VAL A 35 5.81 -4.59 -16.89
N LEU A 36 5.16 -5.25 -15.93
CA LEU A 36 5.71 -5.50 -14.59
C LEU A 36 5.27 -6.87 -14.10
N SER A 37 6.20 -7.62 -13.56
CA SER A 37 5.95 -8.78 -12.70
C SER A 37 6.81 -8.65 -11.46
N PHE A 38 6.18 -8.79 -10.31
CA PHE A 38 6.80 -8.70 -8.99
C PHE A 38 6.37 -9.92 -8.19
N SER A 39 7.32 -10.56 -7.52
CA SER A 39 7.02 -11.57 -6.50
C SER A 39 7.93 -11.41 -5.30
N ASN A 40 7.38 -11.63 -4.11
CA ASN A 40 8.12 -11.59 -2.86
C ASN A 40 7.62 -12.70 -1.93
N GLN A 41 8.49 -13.65 -1.61
CA GLN A 41 8.26 -14.64 -0.55
C GLN A 41 8.86 -14.11 0.73
N PHE A 42 8.09 -14.14 1.82
CA PHE A 42 8.56 -13.64 3.10
C PHE A 42 8.18 -14.52 4.28
N GLU A 43 9.01 -14.45 5.30
CA GLU A 43 8.74 -14.96 6.64
C GLU A 43 9.15 -13.89 7.65
N THR A 44 8.21 -13.48 8.51
CA THR A 44 8.43 -12.44 9.51
C THR A 44 7.95 -12.90 10.87
N ASN A 45 8.80 -12.77 11.88
CA ASN A 45 8.41 -12.90 13.27
C ASN A 45 8.13 -11.50 13.84
N ALA A 46 6.85 -11.20 14.08
CA ALA A 46 6.43 -9.87 14.57
C ALA A 46 6.98 -9.58 15.98
N LYS A 47 7.26 -10.62 16.78
CA LYS A 47 7.76 -10.49 18.15
C LYS A 47 9.26 -10.21 18.21
N SER A 48 10.09 -10.89 17.42
CA SER A 48 11.52 -10.62 17.33
C SER A 48 11.86 -9.51 16.32
N GLY A 49 11.01 -9.34 15.30
CA GLY A 49 11.23 -8.44 14.16
C GLY A 49 12.08 -9.07 13.05
N GLU A 50 12.54 -10.31 13.22
CA GLU A 50 13.32 -11.02 12.22
C GLU A 50 12.49 -11.27 10.97
N THR A 51 13.03 -10.91 9.82
CA THR A 51 12.36 -11.03 8.53
C THR A 51 13.33 -11.62 7.51
N LYS A 52 12.84 -12.62 6.78
CA LYS A 52 13.49 -13.19 5.59
C LYS A 52 12.62 -12.87 4.39
N ALA A 53 13.23 -12.39 3.32
CA ALA A 53 12.51 -12.05 2.11
C ALA A 53 13.29 -12.47 0.86
N LYS A 54 12.58 -13.01 -0.13
CA LYS A 54 13.11 -13.32 -1.46
C LYS A 54 12.28 -12.56 -2.49
N LEU A 55 12.92 -11.64 -3.18
CA LEU A 55 12.31 -10.69 -4.11
C LEU A 55 12.72 -11.04 -5.55
N ASN A 56 11.74 -11.05 -6.47
CA ASN A 56 11.96 -11.10 -7.90
C ASN A 56 11.16 -9.99 -8.56
N ILE A 57 11.80 -9.23 -9.46
CA ILE A 57 11.18 -8.16 -10.25
C ILE A 57 11.57 -8.36 -11.71
N ASP A 58 10.58 -8.41 -12.58
CA ASP A 58 10.74 -8.30 -14.03
C ASP A 58 10.01 -7.05 -14.50
N LEU A 59 10.74 -6.12 -15.10
CA LEU A 59 10.21 -4.86 -15.62
C LEU A 59 10.52 -4.76 -17.10
N ASP A 60 9.52 -4.48 -17.93
CA ASP A 60 9.67 -4.13 -19.33
C ASP A 60 9.23 -2.67 -19.53
N ALA A 61 10.18 -1.76 -19.53
CA ALA A 61 9.96 -0.34 -19.74
C ALA A 61 10.37 0.02 -21.17
N GLU A 62 9.38 0.17 -22.06
CA GLU A 62 9.59 0.59 -23.45
C GLU A 62 10.62 -0.27 -24.22
N GLY A 63 10.55 -1.61 -24.05
CA GLY A 63 11.45 -2.56 -24.67
C GLY A 63 12.78 -2.76 -23.94
N LYS A 64 13.02 -2.08 -22.83
CA LYS A 64 14.15 -2.33 -21.93
C LYS A 64 13.72 -3.25 -20.80
N LYS A 65 14.24 -4.49 -20.82
CA LYS A 65 13.96 -5.47 -19.80
C LYS A 65 14.96 -5.38 -18.65
N VAL A 66 14.45 -5.24 -17.45
CA VAL A 66 15.24 -5.26 -16.20
C VAL A 66 14.74 -6.41 -15.35
N LYS A 67 15.65 -7.29 -14.95
CA LYS A 67 15.41 -8.35 -14.00
C LYS A 67 16.21 -8.09 -12.74
N HIS A 68 15.56 -8.22 -11.60
CA HIS A 68 16.22 -8.13 -10.31
C HIS A 68 15.78 -9.27 -9.41
N GLU A 69 16.75 -9.99 -8.85
CA GLU A 69 16.52 -11.03 -7.86
C GLU A 69 17.37 -10.70 -6.63
N SER A 70 16.75 -10.77 -5.47
CA SER A 70 17.47 -10.57 -4.20
C SER A 70 16.90 -11.45 -3.10
N SER A 71 17.77 -11.83 -2.17
CA SER A 71 17.39 -12.50 -0.93
C SER A 71 17.99 -11.72 0.22
N SER A 72 17.21 -11.42 1.23
CA SER A 72 17.64 -10.61 2.37
C SER A 72 17.08 -11.15 3.67
N GLU A 73 17.90 -11.02 4.73
CA GLU A 73 17.49 -11.24 6.10
C GLU A 73 17.75 -9.94 6.87
N PHE A 74 16.74 -9.43 7.57
CA PHE A 74 16.83 -8.17 8.29
C PHE A 74 15.90 -8.16 9.50
N ASN A 75 16.13 -7.23 10.42
CA ASN A 75 15.25 -7.03 11.56
C ASN A 75 14.47 -5.73 11.42
N ILE A 76 13.13 -5.83 11.26
CA ILE A 76 12.24 -4.68 11.09
C ILE A 76 12.21 -3.75 12.31
N LYS A 77 12.46 -4.27 13.53
CA LYS A 77 12.54 -3.43 14.75
C LYS A 77 13.82 -2.61 14.81
N GLY A 78 14.89 -3.07 14.15
CA GLY A 78 16.15 -2.34 14.02
C GLY A 78 16.12 -1.23 12.95
N CYS A 79 15.16 -1.30 12.04
CA CYS A 79 14.91 -0.28 11.03
C CYS A 79 14.13 0.91 11.65
N SER A 80 14.60 1.43 12.79
CA SER A 80 13.98 2.61 13.39
C SER A 80 14.14 3.78 12.42
N HIS A 81 13.04 4.36 12.00
CA HIS A 81 12.94 5.54 11.11
C HIS A 81 13.75 6.77 11.61
N HIS A 82 14.31 6.72 12.81
CA HIS A 82 15.07 7.82 13.42
C HIS A 82 16.42 8.12 12.75
N LYS A 83 16.99 7.23 11.93
CA LYS A 83 18.26 7.53 11.26
C LYS A 83 18.11 8.29 9.93
N PHE A 84 16.96 8.21 9.28
CA PHE A 84 16.72 8.96 8.02
C PHE A 84 16.47 10.44 8.23
N HIS A 85 16.03 10.85 9.44
CA HIS A 85 15.74 12.26 9.73
C HIS A 85 16.93 13.06 10.28
N LYS A 86 18.07 12.42 10.58
CA LYS A 86 19.22 13.13 11.18
C LYS A 86 20.02 13.99 10.19
N GLY A 87 19.73 13.90 8.88
CA GLY A 87 20.35 14.73 7.83
C GLY A 87 19.48 15.87 7.30
N MET A 88 18.19 15.86 7.60
CA MET A 88 17.30 16.96 7.26
C MET A 88 16.95 17.73 8.50
N ASN A 89 17.71 18.81 8.77
CA ASN A 89 17.24 19.91 9.62
C ASN A 89 16.07 20.60 8.89
N MET A 90 14.96 19.88 8.75
CA MET A 90 13.70 20.56 8.53
C MET A 90 13.42 21.30 9.84
N HIS A 91 13.67 22.59 9.83
CA HIS A 91 13.07 23.49 10.80
C HIS A 91 11.57 23.22 10.78
N HIS A 92 11.10 22.40 11.70
CA HIS A 92 9.70 22.33 12.06
C HIS A 92 9.30 23.68 12.67
N HIS A 93 9.21 24.72 11.80
CA HIS A 93 8.47 25.89 12.16
C HIS A 93 7.02 25.46 12.35
N GLY A 94 6.68 25.14 13.63
CA GLY A 94 5.38 25.43 14.17
C GLY A 94 4.18 24.80 13.47
N MET A 95 4.23 23.53 13.05
CA MET A 95 3.00 22.78 12.79
C MET A 95 2.50 22.09 14.08
N HIS A 96 2.46 22.82 15.18
CA HIS A 96 1.46 22.60 16.21
C HIS A 96 0.14 23.24 15.73
N GLY A 97 -0.30 22.86 14.54
CA GLY A 97 -1.67 23.05 14.13
C GLY A 97 -2.51 22.21 15.08
N HIS A 98 -3.27 22.89 15.92
CA HIS A 98 -4.31 22.28 16.74
C HIS A 98 -5.04 21.25 15.88
N SER A 99 -4.82 19.97 16.14
CA SER A 99 -5.69 18.91 15.63
C SER A 99 -7.03 19.11 16.36
N GLY A 100 -7.79 20.06 15.84
CA GLY A 100 -9.06 20.48 16.42
C GLY A 100 -10.05 19.33 16.29
N ILE A 101 -11.15 19.44 17.04
CA ILE A 101 -12.30 18.54 16.97
C ILE A 101 -12.69 18.23 15.51
N LYS A 102 -12.49 19.16 14.57
CA LYS A 102 -12.72 18.98 13.12
C LYS A 102 -11.87 17.87 12.50
N ASP A 103 -10.57 17.76 12.84
CA ASP A 103 -9.71 16.70 12.32
C ASP A 103 -10.11 15.32 12.87
N GLY A 104 -10.49 15.27 14.14
CA GLY A 104 -11.03 14.06 14.76
C GLY A 104 -12.32 13.60 14.08
N LEU A 105 -13.24 14.52 13.83
CA LEU A 105 -14.51 14.24 13.15
C LEU A 105 -14.26 13.81 11.70
N SER A 106 -13.34 14.44 10.98
CA SER A 106 -13.00 14.08 9.60
C SER A 106 -12.46 12.64 9.52
N LYS A 107 -11.60 12.23 10.44
CA LYS A 107 -11.09 10.85 10.53
C LYS A 107 -12.20 9.85 10.85
N ILE A 108 -13.10 10.20 11.77
CA ILE A 108 -14.26 9.34 12.09
C ILE A 108 -15.16 9.20 10.88
N THR A 109 -15.48 10.28 10.18
CA THR A 109 -16.29 10.26 8.97
C THR A 109 -15.64 9.38 7.89
N PHE A 110 -14.33 9.50 7.68
CA PHE A 110 -13.61 8.65 6.75
C PHE A 110 -13.72 7.16 7.11
N VAL A 111 -13.52 6.80 8.37
CA VAL A 111 -13.65 5.41 8.83
C VAL A 111 -15.09 4.90 8.65
N LEU A 112 -16.09 5.70 8.94
CA LEU A 112 -17.51 5.33 8.74
C LEU A 112 -17.83 5.14 7.25
N ASN A 113 -17.30 5.98 6.37
CA ASN A 113 -17.47 5.83 4.93
C ASN A 113 -16.78 4.56 4.41
N LEU A 114 -15.56 4.26 4.87
CA LEU A 114 -14.92 2.99 4.58
C LEU A 114 -15.77 1.80 4.99
N LEU A 115 -16.27 1.81 6.23
CA LEU A 115 -17.15 0.76 6.74
C LEU A 115 -18.45 0.63 5.94
N ASN A 116 -18.98 1.71 5.42
CA ASN A 116 -20.18 1.67 4.55
C ASN A 116 -19.90 1.00 3.21
N ASN A 117 -18.72 1.24 2.63
CA ASN A 117 -18.32 0.72 1.33
C ASN A 117 -17.81 -0.74 1.40
N VAL A 118 -17.49 -1.26 2.60
CA VAL A 118 -17.12 -2.65 2.79
C VAL A 118 -18.35 -3.54 2.62
N GLN A 119 -18.21 -4.58 1.79
CA GLN A 119 -19.16 -5.68 1.64
C GLN A 119 -18.57 -6.93 2.28
N VAL A 120 -19.39 -7.75 2.93
CA VAL A 120 -18.96 -9.02 3.52
C VAL A 120 -19.91 -10.10 3.07
N GLU A 121 -19.37 -11.12 2.42
CA GLU A 121 -20.06 -12.33 1.99
C GLU A 121 -19.55 -13.53 2.77
N GLU A 122 -20.44 -14.30 3.38
CA GLU A 122 -20.10 -15.61 3.94
C GLU A 122 -20.29 -16.70 2.88
N LYS A 123 -19.25 -17.50 2.71
CA LYS A 123 -19.28 -18.75 1.94
C LYS A 123 -19.09 -19.91 2.91
N GLU A 124 -19.38 -21.13 2.46
CA GLU A 124 -19.36 -22.33 3.32
C GLU A 124 -18.08 -22.47 4.16
N ASP A 125 -16.92 -22.10 3.56
CA ASP A 125 -15.60 -22.29 4.18
C ASP A 125 -14.87 -21.00 4.55
N LYS A 126 -15.35 -19.82 4.10
CA LYS A 126 -14.64 -18.55 4.28
C LYS A 126 -15.56 -17.35 4.22
N SER A 127 -15.09 -16.24 4.80
CA SER A 127 -15.67 -14.92 4.63
C SER A 127 -14.88 -14.14 3.59
N VAL A 128 -15.57 -13.50 2.66
CA VAL A 128 -14.97 -12.60 1.66
C VAL A 128 -15.36 -11.19 1.99
N ILE A 129 -14.35 -10.37 2.28
CA ILE A 129 -14.48 -8.95 2.56
C ILE A 129 -14.03 -8.20 1.32
N SER A 130 -14.92 -7.41 0.71
CA SER A 130 -14.65 -6.66 -0.52
C SER A 130 -14.78 -5.17 -0.27
N LEU A 131 -13.90 -4.38 -0.88
CA LEU A 131 -13.88 -2.92 -0.81
C LEU A 131 -13.59 -2.34 -2.19
N GLU A 132 -14.49 -1.51 -2.70
CA GLU A 132 -14.25 -0.70 -3.89
C GLU A 132 -13.36 0.50 -3.51
N LEU A 133 -12.18 0.58 -4.11
CA LEU A 133 -11.17 1.57 -3.75
C LEU A 133 -11.36 2.94 -4.41
N LYS A 134 -12.21 3.04 -5.42
CA LYS A 134 -12.44 4.28 -6.15
C LYS A 134 -12.89 5.44 -5.25
N GLU A 135 -13.90 5.19 -4.43
CA GLU A 135 -14.41 6.20 -3.49
C GLU A 135 -13.40 6.48 -2.38
N VAL A 136 -12.69 5.45 -1.92
CA VAL A 136 -11.62 5.58 -0.93
C VAL A 136 -10.50 6.50 -1.43
N PHE A 137 -10.02 6.31 -2.65
CA PHE A 137 -8.99 7.16 -3.25
C PHE A 137 -9.47 8.60 -3.45
N LYS A 138 -10.74 8.78 -3.82
CA LYS A 138 -11.34 10.11 -3.92
C LYS A 138 -11.36 10.82 -2.57
N GLU A 139 -11.82 10.15 -1.52
CA GLU A 139 -11.86 10.70 -0.16
C GLU A 139 -10.45 11.04 0.37
N ILE A 140 -9.47 10.14 0.17
CA ILE A 140 -8.08 10.41 0.53
C ILE A 140 -7.55 11.64 -0.20
N LYS A 141 -7.83 11.76 -1.49
CA LYS A 141 -7.40 12.90 -2.30
C LYS A 141 -8.03 14.21 -1.83
N ASP A 142 -9.31 14.18 -1.47
CA ASP A 142 -10.01 15.36 -0.97
C ASP A 142 -9.53 15.76 0.44
N MET A 143 -9.28 14.79 1.33
CA MET A 143 -8.62 15.03 2.60
C MET A 143 -7.23 15.65 2.41
N HIS A 144 -6.44 15.12 1.48
CA HIS A 144 -5.09 15.61 1.20
C HIS A 144 -5.11 17.06 0.68
N LYS A 145 -6.08 17.43 -0.17
CA LYS A 145 -6.25 18.81 -0.63
C LYS A 145 -6.56 19.78 0.51
N ASP A 146 -7.34 19.35 1.50
CA ASP A 146 -7.66 20.18 2.66
C ASP A 146 -6.44 20.39 3.58
N PHE A 147 -5.55 19.41 3.69
CA PHE A 147 -4.28 19.54 4.42
C PHE A 147 -3.29 20.48 3.71
N HIS A 148 -3.34 20.56 2.38
CA HIS A 148 -2.43 21.40 1.58
C HIS A 148 -3.00 22.77 1.22
N LYS A 149 -4.20 23.13 1.68
CA LYS A 149 -4.72 24.50 1.56
C LYS A 149 -3.81 25.48 2.31
N GLY A 150 -2.80 26.03 1.64
CA GLY A 150 -1.84 26.98 2.20
C GLY A 150 -0.38 26.67 1.91
N ILE A 151 -0.09 25.54 1.29
CA ILE A 151 1.24 25.20 0.81
C ILE A 151 1.26 25.48 -0.70
N ASP A 152 2.15 26.39 -1.12
CA ASP A 152 2.35 26.78 -2.51
C ASP A 152 2.91 25.60 -3.30
N ASP A 153 2.09 25.05 -4.21
CA ASP A 153 2.45 23.88 -5.03
C ASP A 153 3.74 24.12 -5.85
N GLU A 154 4.01 25.38 -6.22
CA GLU A 154 5.26 25.75 -6.94
C GLU A 154 6.49 25.55 -6.06
N LYS A 155 6.40 25.85 -4.75
CA LYS A 155 7.53 25.63 -3.82
C LYS A 155 7.80 24.16 -3.56
N ILE A 156 6.75 23.32 -3.53
CA ILE A 156 6.91 21.86 -3.43
C ILE A 156 7.60 21.33 -4.68
N LEU A 157 7.17 21.79 -5.86
CA LEU A 157 7.74 21.35 -7.13
C LEU A 157 9.22 21.79 -7.28
N GLU A 158 9.55 23.00 -6.85
CA GLU A 158 10.92 23.53 -6.85
C GLU A 158 11.82 22.77 -5.85
N TYR A 159 11.29 22.44 -4.67
CA TYR A 159 12.01 21.63 -3.68
C TYR A 159 12.29 20.22 -4.22
N HIS A 160 11.29 19.57 -4.84
CA HIS A 160 11.47 18.27 -5.49
C HIS A 160 12.49 18.34 -6.64
N LYS A 161 12.49 19.39 -7.47
CA LYS A 161 13.50 19.57 -8.53
C LYS A 161 14.91 19.66 -7.95
N LYS A 162 15.13 20.46 -6.90
CA LYS A 162 16.44 20.62 -6.25
C LYS A 162 16.96 19.34 -5.59
N MET A 163 16.07 18.52 -5.02
CA MET A 163 16.45 17.22 -4.43
C MET A 163 16.89 16.21 -5.50
N HIS A 164 16.46 16.37 -6.74
CA HIS A 164 16.70 15.40 -7.82
C HIS A 164 17.90 15.74 -8.71
N GLU A 165 18.54 16.89 -8.56
CA GLU A 165 19.68 17.30 -9.40
C GLU A 165 20.99 16.52 -9.15
N GLY A 166 21.05 15.67 -8.12
CA GLY A 166 22.29 14.96 -7.73
C GLY A 166 22.25 13.43 -7.81
N THR A 167 21.15 12.79 -8.21
CA THR A 167 21.00 11.34 -8.14
C THR A 167 20.91 10.67 -9.51
N ASN A 168 21.42 9.45 -9.57
CA ASN A 168 21.60 8.61 -10.75
C ASN A 168 20.36 8.58 -11.67
N ARG A 169 20.43 9.18 -12.87
CA ARG A 169 19.32 9.41 -13.82
C ARG A 169 18.53 8.15 -14.21
N ASP A 170 19.16 6.98 -14.18
CA ASP A 170 18.50 5.73 -14.61
C ASP A 170 17.56 5.19 -13.55
N PHE A 171 17.90 5.29 -12.26
CA PHE A 171 17.02 4.89 -11.16
C PHE A 171 15.72 5.72 -11.14
N HIS A 172 15.81 7.01 -11.46
CA HIS A 172 14.63 7.89 -11.50
C HIS A 172 13.67 7.57 -12.65
N LYS A 173 14.17 7.12 -13.80
CA LYS A 173 13.29 6.72 -14.92
C LYS A 173 12.43 5.53 -14.58
N HIS A 174 13.00 4.50 -13.93
CA HIS A 174 12.26 3.33 -13.51
C HIS A 174 11.23 3.66 -12.42
N HIS A 175 11.60 4.53 -11.46
CA HIS A 175 10.68 4.98 -10.43
C HIS A 175 9.52 5.82 -11.02
N ALA A 176 9.82 6.72 -11.97
CA ALA A 176 8.79 7.49 -12.66
C ALA A 176 7.83 6.60 -13.44
N PHE A 177 8.35 5.60 -14.16
CA PHE A 177 7.54 4.62 -14.89
C PHE A 177 6.64 3.80 -13.94
N ILE A 178 7.19 3.28 -12.84
CA ILE A 178 6.40 2.54 -11.84
C ILE A 178 5.33 3.45 -11.23
N LYS A 179 5.67 4.71 -10.92
CA LYS A 179 4.71 5.69 -10.41
C LYS A 179 3.60 5.97 -11.42
N GLU A 180 3.93 6.19 -12.68
CA GLU A 180 2.96 6.39 -13.76
C GLU A 180 2.05 5.16 -13.89
N LEU A 181 2.62 3.95 -13.89
CA LEU A 181 1.89 2.70 -13.97
C LEU A 181 0.88 2.54 -12.82
N LEU A 182 1.32 2.83 -11.58
CA LEU A 182 0.49 2.66 -10.37
C LEU A 182 -0.47 3.82 -10.13
N CYS A 183 -0.12 5.03 -10.58
CA CYS A 183 -0.92 6.24 -10.38
C CYS A 183 -1.74 6.64 -11.61
N SER A 184 -1.69 5.85 -12.71
CA SER A 184 -2.58 6.05 -13.87
C SER A 184 -4.04 6.03 -13.41
N LYS A 185 -4.89 6.78 -14.10
CA LYS A 185 -6.32 6.87 -13.76
C LYS A 185 -6.95 5.48 -13.77
N GLN A 186 -6.99 4.86 -12.59
CA GLN A 186 -7.69 3.59 -12.39
C GLN A 186 -9.18 3.89 -12.31
N SER A 187 -9.97 3.30 -13.21
CA SER A 187 -11.43 3.47 -13.20
C SER A 187 -12.09 2.61 -12.14
N ASP A 188 -11.62 1.37 -12.02
CA ASP A 188 -12.22 0.36 -11.14
C ASP A 188 -11.11 -0.38 -10.39
N ALA A 189 -11.01 -0.13 -9.10
CA ALA A 189 -10.09 -0.82 -8.23
C ALA A 189 -10.87 -1.50 -7.09
N VAL A 190 -10.61 -2.79 -6.89
CA VAL A 190 -11.28 -3.62 -5.87
C VAL A 190 -10.24 -4.35 -5.05
N LEU A 191 -10.39 -4.26 -3.73
CA LEU A 191 -9.67 -5.07 -2.76
C LEU A 191 -10.58 -6.19 -2.24
N LYS A 192 -10.08 -7.43 -2.20
CA LYS A 192 -10.76 -8.57 -1.59
C LYS A 192 -9.86 -9.23 -0.57
N ILE A 193 -10.42 -9.54 0.61
CA ILE A 193 -9.75 -10.24 1.68
C ILE A 193 -10.54 -11.52 1.96
N TYR A 194 -9.85 -12.64 1.98
CA TYR A 194 -10.41 -13.95 2.23
C TYR A 194 -9.96 -14.41 3.62
N ALA A 195 -10.90 -14.58 4.52
CA ALA A 195 -10.66 -15.10 5.87
C ALA A 195 -11.33 -16.47 6.04
N ASN A 196 -10.62 -17.41 6.64
CA ASN A 196 -11.14 -18.75 6.94
C ASN A 196 -12.11 -18.74 8.13
N LYS A 197 -12.65 -19.91 8.50
CA LYS A 197 -13.57 -20.08 9.65
C LYS A 197 -12.97 -19.67 11.00
N SER A 198 -11.65 -19.68 11.12
CA SER A 198 -10.91 -19.23 12.30
C SER A 198 -10.66 -17.71 12.28
N ASN A 199 -11.21 -16.98 11.32
CA ASN A 199 -11.00 -15.55 11.07
C ASN A 199 -9.52 -15.19 10.74
N GLU A 200 -8.76 -16.14 10.21
CA GLU A 200 -7.40 -15.91 9.72
C GLU A 200 -7.46 -15.49 8.25
N ILE A 201 -6.74 -14.42 7.90
CA ILE A 201 -6.63 -14.00 6.50
C ILE A 201 -5.72 -14.99 5.78
N GLU A 202 -6.25 -15.69 4.79
CA GLU A 202 -5.49 -16.60 3.94
C GLU A 202 -5.03 -15.92 2.65
N LYS A 203 -5.84 -14.99 2.13
CA LYS A 203 -5.54 -14.33 0.87
C LYS A 203 -6.05 -12.89 0.86
N VAL A 204 -5.27 -12.01 0.23
CA VAL A 204 -5.69 -10.66 -0.14
C VAL A 204 -5.47 -10.50 -1.64
N GLU A 205 -6.44 -9.99 -2.35
CA GLU A 205 -6.36 -9.69 -3.78
C GLU A 205 -6.65 -8.22 -4.03
N ILE A 206 -5.90 -7.61 -4.91
CA ILE A 206 -6.19 -6.30 -5.46
C ILE A 206 -6.26 -6.40 -6.96
N SER A 207 -7.29 -5.84 -7.55
CA SER A 207 -7.41 -5.69 -9.00
C SER A 207 -7.78 -4.26 -9.33
N ALA A 208 -7.10 -3.68 -10.29
CA ALA A 208 -7.40 -2.34 -10.75
C ALA A 208 -7.38 -2.33 -12.28
N LYS A 209 -8.43 -1.77 -12.87
CA LYS A 209 -8.60 -1.64 -14.32
C LYS A 209 -8.69 -0.17 -14.69
N GLY A 210 -7.98 0.20 -15.73
CA GLY A 210 -7.96 1.54 -16.27
C GLY A 210 -7.21 1.53 -17.59
N GLU A 211 -6.35 2.52 -17.80
CA GLU A 211 -5.41 2.53 -18.92
C GLU A 211 -4.41 1.35 -18.83
N ASN A 212 -4.05 1.00 -17.60
CA ASN A 212 -3.28 -0.20 -17.26
C ASN A 212 -4.16 -1.15 -16.44
N THR A 213 -3.90 -2.45 -16.53
CA THR A 213 -4.49 -3.42 -15.61
C THR A 213 -3.44 -3.86 -14.60
N ILE A 214 -3.79 -3.80 -13.31
CA ILE A 214 -2.93 -4.21 -12.20
C ILE A 214 -3.66 -5.30 -11.43
N ASN A 215 -3.00 -6.44 -11.23
CA ASN A 215 -3.47 -7.50 -10.37
C ASN A 215 -2.39 -7.83 -9.35
N GLY A 216 -2.78 -7.93 -8.09
CA GLY A 216 -1.89 -8.32 -7.02
C GLY A 216 -2.55 -9.32 -6.10
N SER A 217 -1.78 -10.20 -5.52
CA SER A 217 -2.21 -11.09 -4.44
C SER A 217 -1.17 -11.17 -3.33
N LEU A 218 -1.66 -11.40 -2.14
CA LEU A 218 -0.90 -11.80 -0.96
C LEU A 218 -1.55 -13.09 -0.47
N ASP A 219 -0.82 -14.19 -0.50
CA ASP A 219 -1.22 -15.47 0.05
C ASP A 219 -0.48 -15.69 1.37
N LEU A 220 -1.21 -15.96 2.47
CA LEU A 220 -0.67 -16.13 3.81
C LEU A 220 -0.80 -17.60 4.26
N VAL A 221 0.23 -18.07 4.95
CA VAL A 221 0.30 -19.41 5.54
C VAL A 221 0.51 -19.27 7.04
N TRP A 222 -0.32 -20.00 7.83
CA TRP A 222 -0.35 -19.98 9.30
C TRP A 222 0.14 -21.28 9.91
#